data_aca09a713f86e4cd43ef786a0928ff54
#
_entry.id   aca09a713f86e4cd43ef786a0928ff54
#
_cell.length_a   1.000
_cell.length_b   1.000
_cell.length_c   1.000
_cell.angle_alpha   90.00
_cell.angle_beta   90.00
_cell.angle_gamma   90.00
#
_symmetry.space_group_name_H-M   'P 1'
#
loop_
_entity.id
_entity.type
_entity.pdbx_description
1 polymer ?
#
loop_
_entity_poly.entity_id
_entity_poly.type
_entity_poly.pdbx_seq_one_letter_code
_entity_poly.pdbx_strand_id
1 'polypeptide(L)'
;ARYYEGKAMFSENEVTVQVAPVSGGTSYYHKLLGMQFTSVGCQACPALSTTLKAIQEEQPGRLAVASFHMDFGGMTDPMSTAATNSYRTNILGNFSGLPRLFYNLRKGTKEMISIKSQIEEELQKELSNYPASCGVAIESVYNASDRTVTITAKLTSNVTNTYRCLIYLVED
;
A
#
# COMPACT_ATOMS: atom_id res chain seq x y z
N ALA A 1 19.14 1.95 9.00
CA ALA A 1 18.42 1.50 7.81
C ALA A 1 19.20 0.34 7.22
N ARG A 2 18.59 -0.80 7.04
CA ARG A 2 19.22 -1.95 6.41
C ARG A 2 18.37 -2.35 5.22
N TYR A 3 18.92 -2.11 4.05
CA TYR A 3 18.37 -2.59 2.80
C TYR A 3 18.30 -4.12 2.81
N TYR A 4 17.13 -4.66 2.53
CA TYR A 4 17.03 -6.04 2.11
C TYR A 4 17.30 -6.08 0.61
N GLU A 5 18.57 -6.21 0.26
CA GLU A 5 19.00 -6.35 -1.13
C GLU A 5 18.24 -7.51 -1.78
N GLY A 6 17.46 -7.18 -2.80
CA GLY A 6 17.12 -8.07 -3.90
C GLY A 6 16.16 -9.22 -3.64
N LYS A 7 15.51 -9.31 -2.47
CA LYS A 7 14.41 -10.27 -2.31
C LYS A 7 13.08 -9.53 -2.35
N ALA A 8 12.28 -9.93 -3.31
CA ALA A 8 10.94 -9.43 -3.51
C ALA A 8 10.24 -9.23 -2.15
N MET A 9 9.67 -8.04 -1.94
CA MET A 9 8.77 -7.75 -0.83
C MET A 9 7.44 -8.51 -0.95
N PHE A 10 7.41 -9.49 -1.83
CA PHE A 10 6.30 -10.40 -2.00
C PHE A 10 6.68 -11.72 -1.37
N SER A 11 5.89 -12.19 -0.48
CA SER A 11 5.83 -13.60 -0.23
C SER A 11 5.45 -14.26 -1.57
N GLU A 12 6.27 -15.15 -2.07
CA GLU A 12 5.92 -16.02 -3.20
C GLU A 12 4.72 -16.91 -2.85
N ASN A 13 4.33 -16.92 -1.58
CA ASN A 13 3.20 -17.64 -1.05
C ASN A 13 2.02 -16.68 -0.88
N GLU A 14 1.14 -16.66 -1.86
CA GLU A 14 -0.17 -16.04 -1.72
C GLU A 14 -0.97 -16.83 -0.68
N VAL A 15 -1.29 -16.21 0.44
CA VAL A 15 -2.12 -16.85 1.46
C VAL A 15 -3.57 -16.49 1.17
N THR A 16 -4.34 -17.51 0.79
CA THR A 16 -5.79 -17.42 0.65
C THR A 16 -6.43 -17.88 1.95
N VAL A 17 -7.25 -17.02 2.57
CA VAL A 17 -7.93 -17.31 3.83
C VAL A 17 -9.44 -17.28 3.62
N GLN A 18 -10.11 -18.39 3.95
CA GLN A 18 -11.57 -18.43 4.03
C GLN A 18 -12.00 -17.98 5.42
N VAL A 19 -12.85 -16.94 5.48
CA VAL A 19 -13.30 -16.37 6.75
C VAL A 19 -14.81 -16.54 6.86
N ALA A 20 -15.25 -17.16 7.94
CA ALA A 20 -16.66 -17.21 8.29
C ALA A 20 -17.12 -15.89 8.94
N PRO A 21 -18.39 -15.47 8.76
CA PRO A 21 -18.89 -14.26 9.38
C PRO A 21 -18.90 -14.36 10.91
N VAL A 22 -18.51 -13.28 11.58
CA VAL A 22 -18.69 -13.15 13.02
C VAL A 22 -20.14 -12.77 13.32
N SER A 23 -20.76 -13.47 14.27
CA SER A 23 -22.10 -13.14 14.73
C SER A 23 -22.07 -11.80 15.50
N GLY A 24 -22.94 -10.85 15.13
CA GLY A 24 -23.09 -9.60 15.86
C GLY A 24 -22.88 -8.30 15.10
N GLY A 25 -22.67 -8.35 13.78
CA GLY A 25 -22.67 -7.14 12.93
C GLY A 25 -21.57 -6.15 13.29
N THR A 26 -20.32 -6.55 13.25
CA THR A 26 -19.16 -5.67 13.54
C THR A 26 -19.00 -4.63 12.44
N SER A 27 -18.93 -3.36 12.82
CA SER A 27 -18.51 -2.29 11.91
C SER A 27 -16.98 -2.22 11.84
N TYR A 28 -16.43 -2.31 10.65
CA TYR A 28 -14.99 -2.20 10.43
C TYR A 28 -14.58 -0.79 10.05
N TYR A 29 -13.49 -0.34 10.63
CA TYR A 29 -12.88 0.92 10.26
C TYR A 29 -12.12 0.75 8.94
N HIS A 30 -12.54 1.46 7.90
CA HIS A 30 -11.88 1.38 6.60
C HIS A 30 -10.62 2.26 6.56
N LYS A 31 -9.47 1.63 6.39
CA LYS A 31 -8.18 2.27 6.14
C LYS A 31 -7.77 1.99 4.69
N LEU A 32 -7.34 3.01 3.98
CA LEU A 32 -6.82 2.91 2.63
C LEU A 32 -5.30 2.74 2.62
N LEU A 33 -4.80 1.91 1.72
CA LEU A 33 -3.39 1.88 1.36
C LEU A 33 -3.17 2.79 0.16
N GLY A 34 -2.46 3.90 0.35
CA GLY A 34 -1.94 4.73 -0.72
C GLY A 34 -0.61 4.16 -1.22
N MET A 35 -0.57 3.75 -2.46
CA MET A 35 0.65 3.24 -3.12
C MET A 35 1.23 4.38 -3.97
N GLN A 36 2.21 5.07 -3.41
CA GLN A 36 2.90 6.15 -4.09
C GLN A 36 4.07 5.60 -4.92
N PHE A 37 4.00 5.71 -6.23
CA PHE A 37 5.14 5.44 -7.09
C PHE A 37 5.98 6.70 -7.25
N THR A 38 7.27 6.57 -6.96
CA THR A 38 8.22 7.69 -6.85
C THR A 38 9.60 7.31 -7.40
N SER A 39 10.50 8.28 -7.47
CA SER A 39 11.90 8.09 -7.86
C SER A 39 12.75 9.26 -7.41
N VAL A 40 14.03 9.02 -7.16
CA VAL A 40 15.03 10.09 -6.95
C VAL A 40 15.16 11.00 -8.16
N GLY A 41 14.86 10.52 -9.37
CA GLY A 41 14.85 11.29 -10.62
C GLY A 41 13.57 12.10 -10.85
N CYS A 42 12.61 12.06 -9.94
CA CYS A 42 11.29 12.69 -10.12
C CYS A 42 11.19 14.01 -9.37
N GLN A 43 11.30 15.13 -10.06
CA GLN A 43 11.25 16.47 -9.44
C GLN A 43 9.87 16.81 -8.83
N ALA A 44 8.78 16.25 -9.34
CA ALA A 44 7.42 16.51 -8.85
C ALA A 44 7.01 15.58 -7.68
N CYS A 45 7.74 14.49 -7.44
CA CYS A 45 7.38 13.50 -6.44
C CYS A 45 7.38 14.01 -4.99
N PRO A 46 8.31 14.89 -4.56
CA PRO A 46 8.28 15.44 -3.21
C PRO A 46 6.99 16.19 -2.87
N ALA A 47 6.37 16.85 -3.84
CA ALA A 47 5.11 17.55 -3.62
C ALA A 47 3.98 16.58 -3.24
N LEU A 48 3.88 15.42 -3.91
CA LEU A 48 2.91 14.39 -3.54
C LEU A 48 3.21 13.81 -2.15
N SER A 49 4.48 13.49 -1.86
CA SER A 49 4.87 12.96 -0.54
C SER A 49 4.48 13.90 0.60
N THR A 50 4.74 15.21 0.45
CA THR A 50 4.36 16.24 1.43
C THR A 50 2.84 16.30 1.61
N THR A 51 2.10 16.25 0.52
CA THR A 51 0.63 16.27 0.56
C THR A 51 0.05 15.04 1.26
N LEU A 52 0.57 13.85 0.96
CA LEU A 52 0.13 12.60 1.60
C LEU A 52 0.43 12.61 3.10
N LYS A 53 1.60 13.10 3.50
CA LYS A 53 1.95 13.26 4.91
C LYS A 53 0.97 14.20 5.63
N ALA A 54 0.65 15.34 5.06
CA ALA A 54 -0.33 16.26 5.63
C ALA A 54 -1.71 15.61 5.81
N ILE A 55 -2.18 14.84 4.81
CA ILE A 55 -3.44 14.10 4.92
C ILE A 55 -3.39 13.05 6.03
N GLN A 56 -2.28 12.33 6.18
CA GLN A 56 -2.11 11.35 7.26
C GLN A 56 -2.15 12.00 8.65
N GLU A 57 -1.55 13.19 8.80
CA GLU A 57 -1.55 13.94 10.05
C GLU A 57 -2.94 14.48 10.40
N GLU A 58 -3.70 14.94 9.42
CA GLU A 58 -5.07 15.46 9.63
C GLU A 58 -6.13 14.37 9.81
N GLN A 59 -5.92 13.21 9.18
CA GLN A 59 -6.85 12.08 9.22
C GLN A 59 -6.13 10.80 9.71
N PRO A 60 -5.67 10.78 10.95
CA PRO A 60 -4.87 9.66 11.46
C PRO A 60 -5.65 8.35 11.37
N GLY A 61 -4.98 7.33 10.83
CA GLY A 61 -5.56 5.99 10.69
C GLY A 61 -6.42 5.78 9.43
N ARG A 62 -6.73 6.81 8.63
CA ARG A 62 -7.50 6.63 7.36
C ARG A 62 -6.64 6.23 6.18
N LEU A 63 -5.41 6.71 6.12
CA LEU A 63 -4.48 6.47 5.02
C LEU A 63 -3.18 5.90 5.57
N ALA A 64 -2.78 4.74 5.07
CA ALA A 64 -1.42 4.24 5.17
C ALA A 64 -0.75 4.47 3.81
N VAL A 65 0.49 4.95 3.79
CA VAL A 65 1.24 5.19 2.55
C VAL A 65 2.42 4.24 2.48
N ALA A 66 2.59 3.60 1.32
CA ALA A 66 3.79 2.87 0.96
C ALA A 66 4.39 3.50 -0.31
N SER A 67 5.66 3.86 -0.25
CA SER A 67 6.38 4.44 -1.39
C SER A 67 7.10 3.34 -2.16
N PHE A 68 6.81 3.26 -3.45
CA PHE A 68 7.39 2.31 -4.40
C PHE A 68 8.39 3.05 -5.29
N HIS A 69 9.65 2.87 -5.00
CA HIS A 69 10.73 3.49 -5.76
C HIS A 69 11.00 2.75 -7.07
N MET A 70 11.25 3.50 -8.13
CA MET A 70 11.55 2.95 -9.45
C MET A 70 12.54 3.83 -10.23
N ASP A 71 13.25 3.24 -11.16
CA ASP A 71 14.11 3.97 -12.08
C ASP A 71 13.26 4.89 -12.96
N PHE A 72 13.66 6.15 -13.09
CA PHE A 72 12.91 7.15 -13.83
C PHE A 72 13.79 8.27 -14.37
N GLY A 73 13.45 8.79 -15.54
CA GLY A 73 14.14 9.95 -16.14
C GLY A 73 15.60 9.68 -16.49
N GLY A 74 15.97 8.43 -16.76
CA GLY A 74 17.35 8.03 -17.03
C GLY A 74 18.23 7.90 -15.78
N MET A 75 17.65 8.03 -14.59
CA MET A 75 18.35 7.86 -13.31
C MET A 75 17.96 6.51 -12.67
N THR A 76 18.97 5.82 -12.14
CA THR A 76 18.76 4.63 -11.32
C THR A 76 18.42 5.05 -9.89
N ASP A 77 17.31 4.53 -9.39
CA ASP A 77 16.88 4.76 -8.00
C ASP A 77 17.48 3.66 -7.11
N PRO A 78 18.28 3.99 -6.10
CA PRO A 78 18.91 2.98 -5.24
C PRO A 78 17.91 2.17 -4.39
N MET A 79 16.68 2.66 -4.27
CA MET A 79 15.59 1.97 -3.56
C MET A 79 14.65 1.21 -4.52
N SER A 80 14.95 1.23 -5.83
CA SER A 80 14.19 0.48 -6.84
C SER A 80 14.33 -1.03 -6.61
N THR A 81 13.22 -1.75 -6.73
CA THR A 81 13.19 -3.22 -6.59
C THR A 81 12.51 -3.88 -7.77
N ALA A 82 12.84 -5.14 -8.03
CA ALA A 82 12.14 -5.96 -9.02
C ALA A 82 10.64 -6.07 -8.72
N ALA A 83 10.30 -6.04 -7.44
CA ALA A 83 8.94 -6.04 -6.95
C ALA A 83 8.15 -4.81 -7.42
N THR A 84 8.71 -3.63 -7.31
CA THR A 84 8.10 -2.38 -7.81
C THR A 84 7.78 -2.47 -9.30
N ASN A 85 8.72 -2.98 -10.10
CA ASN A 85 8.50 -3.16 -11.53
C ASN A 85 7.40 -4.19 -11.83
N SER A 86 7.32 -5.28 -11.07
CA SER A 86 6.26 -6.28 -11.19
C SER A 86 4.87 -5.67 -10.91
N TYR A 87 4.73 -4.84 -9.86
CA TYR A 87 3.48 -4.13 -9.59
C TYR A 87 3.07 -3.21 -10.73
N ARG A 88 4.03 -2.43 -11.22
CA ARG A 88 3.80 -1.52 -12.32
C ARG A 88 3.28 -2.24 -13.58
N THR A 89 3.90 -3.34 -13.95
CA THR A 89 3.59 -4.02 -15.21
C THR A 89 2.42 -4.98 -15.10
N ASN A 90 2.35 -5.77 -14.02
CA ASN A 90 1.45 -6.91 -13.94
C ASN A 90 0.15 -6.62 -13.20
N ILE A 91 0.14 -5.68 -12.25
CA ILE A 91 -1.00 -5.44 -11.38
C ILE A 91 -1.68 -4.11 -11.70
N LEU A 92 -0.94 -3.01 -11.68
CA LEU A 92 -1.51 -1.68 -11.83
C LEU A 92 -1.65 -1.23 -13.29
N GLY A 93 -1.06 -1.96 -14.22
CA GLY A 93 -0.94 -1.59 -15.61
C GLY A 93 0.24 -0.67 -15.84
N ASN A 94 0.81 -0.74 -17.04
CA ASN A 94 2.00 0.02 -17.37
C ASN A 94 1.70 1.52 -17.43
N PHE A 95 2.40 2.33 -16.65
CA PHE A 95 2.32 3.78 -16.64
C PHE A 95 3.72 4.38 -16.85
N SER A 96 3.79 5.56 -17.43
CA SER A 96 5.06 6.18 -17.86
C SER A 96 5.45 7.42 -17.06
N GLY A 97 4.52 8.02 -16.30
CA GLY A 97 4.77 9.27 -15.57
C GLY A 97 4.84 9.09 -14.07
N LEU A 98 5.62 9.93 -13.38
CA LEU A 98 5.67 10.06 -11.92
C LEU A 98 5.40 11.52 -11.52
N PRO A 99 4.86 11.76 -10.31
CA PRO A 99 4.37 10.78 -9.34
C PRO A 99 3.09 10.07 -9.75
N ARG A 100 2.85 8.89 -9.19
CA ARG A 100 1.59 8.15 -9.32
C ARG A 100 1.10 7.72 -7.95
N LEU A 101 -0.21 7.74 -7.79
CA LEU A 101 -0.87 7.27 -6.57
C LEU A 101 -1.98 6.31 -6.95
N PHE A 102 -1.99 5.14 -6.31
CA PHE A 102 -3.04 4.14 -6.43
C PHE A 102 -3.57 3.82 -5.04
N TYR A 103 -4.81 3.37 -4.95
CA TYR A 103 -5.42 2.98 -3.68
C TYR A 103 -5.77 1.50 -3.70
N ASN A 104 -5.36 0.77 -2.66
CA ASN A 104 -5.74 -0.64 -2.46
C ASN A 104 -5.55 -1.53 -3.70
N LEU A 105 -4.45 -1.37 -4.44
CA LEU A 105 -4.16 -2.09 -5.69
C LEU A 105 -5.17 -1.86 -6.84
N ARG A 106 -5.96 -0.81 -6.79
CA ARG A 106 -6.93 -0.51 -7.86
C ARG A 106 -6.31 0.29 -8.97
N LYS A 107 -6.69 -0.05 -10.20
CA LYS A 107 -6.39 0.73 -11.40
C LYS A 107 -7.26 1.98 -11.44
N GLY A 108 -6.76 3.04 -12.05
CA GLY A 108 -7.59 4.17 -12.46
C GLY A 108 -7.53 5.42 -11.61
N THR A 109 -6.55 5.57 -10.73
CA THR A 109 -6.29 6.87 -10.13
C THR A 109 -5.78 7.84 -11.18
N LYS A 110 -6.11 9.11 -11.02
CA LYS A 110 -5.66 10.16 -11.93
C LYS A 110 -4.13 10.27 -11.92
N GLU A 111 -3.59 10.64 -13.06
CA GLU A 111 -2.17 10.85 -13.24
C GLU A 111 -1.68 12.10 -12.55
N MET A 112 -0.50 12.03 -11.94
CA MET A 112 0.28 13.17 -11.45
C MET A 112 -0.48 14.12 -10.49
N ILE A 113 -1.40 13.59 -9.68
CA ILE A 113 -2.09 14.39 -8.68
C ILE A 113 -1.14 14.69 -7.52
N SER A 114 -1.00 15.97 -7.19
CA SER A 114 -0.36 16.43 -5.95
C SER A 114 -1.22 17.43 -5.17
N ILE A 115 -2.41 17.75 -5.68
CA ILE A 115 -3.33 18.72 -5.07
C ILE A 115 -4.12 18.02 -3.97
N LYS A 116 -3.96 18.51 -2.73
CA LYS A 116 -4.55 17.92 -1.53
C LYS A 116 -6.05 17.66 -1.64
N SER A 117 -6.83 18.67 -2.05
CA SER A 117 -8.29 18.55 -2.16
C SER A 117 -8.74 17.47 -3.16
N GLN A 118 -7.99 17.27 -4.24
CA GLN A 118 -8.30 16.23 -5.22
C GLN A 118 -8.01 14.84 -4.66
N ILE A 119 -6.90 14.69 -3.91
CA ILE A 119 -6.56 13.43 -3.24
C ILE A 119 -7.61 13.11 -2.17
N GLU A 120 -8.03 14.10 -1.38
CA GLU A 120 -9.08 13.93 -0.37
C GLU A 120 -10.43 13.53 -0.99
N GLU A 121 -10.80 14.13 -2.12
CA GLU A 121 -12.01 13.74 -2.86
C GLU A 121 -11.92 12.29 -3.36
N GLU A 122 -10.78 11.86 -3.87
CA GLU A 122 -10.56 10.47 -4.29
C GLU A 122 -10.60 9.51 -3.11
N LEU A 123 -9.98 9.86 -1.98
CA LEU A 123 -10.06 9.07 -0.75
C LEU A 123 -11.52 8.88 -0.29
N GLN A 124 -12.32 9.93 -0.30
CA GLN A 124 -13.74 9.85 0.07
C GLN A 124 -14.53 8.97 -0.90
N LYS A 125 -14.26 9.04 -2.20
CA LYS A 125 -14.87 8.16 -3.20
C LYS A 125 -14.51 6.69 -2.96
N GLU A 126 -13.23 6.40 -2.69
CA GLU A 126 -12.78 5.03 -2.38
C GLU A 126 -13.45 4.49 -1.10
N LEU A 127 -13.50 5.30 -0.04
CA LEU A 127 -14.15 4.93 1.21
C LEU A 127 -15.65 4.65 1.05
N SER A 128 -16.33 5.45 0.21
CA SER A 128 -17.79 5.33 -0.01
C SER A 128 -18.15 4.17 -0.95
N ASN A 129 -17.39 4.01 -2.02
CA ASN A 129 -17.67 2.99 -3.04
C ASN A 129 -17.29 1.56 -2.58
N TYR A 130 -16.37 1.46 -1.65
CA TYR A 130 -15.81 0.19 -1.20
C TYR A 130 -15.76 0.11 0.33
N PRO A 131 -16.93 0.00 0.98
CA PRO A 131 -16.99 -0.10 2.44
C PRO A 131 -16.24 -1.33 2.93
N ALA A 132 -15.63 -1.22 4.10
CA ALA A 132 -14.89 -2.33 4.70
C ALA A 132 -15.85 -3.48 5.08
N SER A 133 -15.60 -4.67 4.55
CA SER A 133 -16.32 -5.90 4.86
C SER A 133 -15.56 -6.84 5.77
N CYS A 134 -14.29 -6.54 6.04
CA CYS A 134 -13.42 -7.31 6.92
C CYS A 134 -12.51 -6.40 7.75
N GLY A 135 -12.09 -6.93 8.88
CA GLY A 135 -11.07 -6.33 9.74
C GLY A 135 -9.80 -7.17 9.73
N VAL A 136 -8.66 -6.51 9.85
CA VAL A 136 -7.34 -7.13 9.95
C VAL A 136 -6.63 -6.60 11.18
N ALA A 137 -6.14 -7.49 12.02
CA ALA A 137 -5.20 -7.18 13.09
C ALA A 137 -3.85 -7.81 12.76
N ILE A 138 -2.76 -7.07 12.98
CA ILE A 138 -1.40 -7.51 12.67
C ILE A 138 -0.56 -7.43 13.93
N GLU A 139 0.16 -8.51 14.19
CA GLU A 139 1.18 -8.59 15.22
C GLU A 139 2.51 -8.97 14.56
N SER A 140 3.61 -8.38 14.98
CA SER A 140 4.93 -8.73 14.47
C SER A 140 5.93 -8.92 15.60
N VAL A 141 6.79 -9.92 15.43
CA VAL A 141 7.90 -10.21 16.37
C VAL A 141 9.19 -10.30 15.56
N TYR A 142 10.17 -9.47 15.94
CA TYR A 142 11.50 -9.51 15.36
C TYR A 142 12.45 -10.32 16.25
N ASN A 143 13.09 -11.32 15.66
CA ASN A 143 14.16 -12.07 16.30
C ASN A 143 15.53 -11.57 15.81
N ALA A 144 16.25 -10.91 16.68
CA ALA A 144 17.55 -10.31 16.36
C ALA A 144 18.66 -11.36 16.14
N SER A 145 18.54 -12.57 16.70
CA SER A 145 19.58 -13.60 16.63
C SER A 145 19.69 -14.21 15.24
N ASP A 146 18.56 -14.43 14.57
CA ASP A 146 18.50 -14.98 13.21
C ASP A 146 17.98 -13.95 12.17
N ARG A 147 17.68 -12.72 12.63
CA ARG A 147 17.19 -11.60 11.81
C ARG A 147 15.89 -11.92 11.06
N THR A 148 15.04 -12.71 11.68
CA THR A 148 13.71 -13.03 11.14
C THR A 148 12.63 -12.12 11.73
N VAL A 149 11.60 -11.86 10.93
CA VAL A 149 10.36 -11.22 11.36
C VAL A 149 9.22 -12.23 11.21
N THR A 150 8.56 -12.53 12.31
CA THR A 150 7.32 -13.32 12.29
C THR A 150 6.14 -12.37 12.29
N ILE A 151 5.27 -12.49 11.29
CA ILE A 151 4.07 -11.65 11.16
C ILE A 151 2.85 -12.53 11.29
N THR A 152 1.97 -12.19 12.21
CA THR A 152 0.67 -12.86 12.39
C THR A 152 -0.44 -11.90 11.99
N ALA A 153 -1.22 -12.26 10.99
CA ALA A 153 -2.42 -11.52 10.57
C ALA A 153 -3.67 -12.29 11.00
N LYS A 154 -4.56 -11.63 11.75
CA LYS A 154 -5.86 -12.15 12.14
C LYS A 154 -6.94 -11.42 11.35
N LEU A 155 -7.80 -12.17 10.66
CA LEU A 155 -8.88 -11.62 9.84
C LEU A 155 -10.22 -11.95 10.48
N THR A 156 -11.12 -10.96 10.42
CA THR A 156 -12.54 -11.12 10.74
C THR A 156 -13.39 -10.57 9.60
N SER A 157 -14.58 -11.09 9.39
CA SER A 157 -15.46 -10.64 8.30
C SER A 157 -16.92 -10.66 8.71
N ASN A 158 -17.72 -9.78 8.11
CA ASN A 158 -19.19 -9.77 8.25
C ASN A 158 -19.87 -10.74 7.26
N VAL A 159 -19.13 -11.27 6.30
CA VAL A 159 -19.64 -12.16 5.27
C VAL A 159 -18.68 -13.34 5.08
N THR A 160 -19.21 -14.48 4.67
CA THR A 160 -18.36 -15.59 4.22
C THR A 160 -17.69 -15.20 2.91
N ASN A 161 -16.39 -15.13 2.92
CA ASN A 161 -15.62 -14.78 1.72
C ASN A 161 -14.21 -15.38 1.77
N THR A 162 -13.56 -15.39 0.62
CA THR A 162 -12.17 -15.75 0.46
C THR A 162 -11.36 -14.48 0.26
N TYR A 163 -10.40 -14.22 1.12
CA TYR A 163 -9.54 -13.05 1.09
C TYR A 163 -8.11 -13.45 0.71
N ARG A 164 -7.49 -12.57 -0.06
CA ARG A 164 -6.05 -12.60 -0.31
C ARG A 164 -5.37 -11.64 0.64
N CYS A 165 -4.34 -12.10 1.33
CA CYS A 165 -3.56 -11.29 2.23
C CYS A 165 -2.22 -10.93 1.57
N LEU A 166 -1.91 -9.65 1.51
CA LEU A 166 -0.62 -9.13 1.06
C LEU A 166 0.04 -8.41 2.24
N ILE A 167 1.29 -8.71 2.48
CA ILE A 167 2.08 -8.10 3.55
C ILE A 167 3.24 -7.34 2.91
N TYR A 168 3.36 -6.06 3.28
CA TYR A 168 4.47 -5.21 2.86
C TYR A 168 5.37 -4.93 4.05
N LEU A 169 6.66 -5.14 3.87
CA LEU A 169 7.69 -4.61 4.75
C LEU A 169 8.14 -3.28 4.15
N VAL A 170 8.00 -2.22 4.89
CA VAL A 170 8.43 -0.87 4.48
C VAL A 170 9.52 -0.39 5.43
N GLU A 171 10.39 0.45 4.91
CA GLU A 171 11.42 1.16 5.66
C GLU A 171 10.94 2.60 5.93
N ASP A 172 11.13 3.09 7.17
CA ASP A 172 10.88 4.47 7.58
C ASP A 172 12.10 5.37 7.33
#